data_25b32f375866e73934c1734c9f1a22d1
#
_entry.id   25b32f375866e73934c1734c9f1a22d1
#
_cell.length_a   1.000
_cell.length_b   1.000
_cell.length_c   1.000
_cell.angle_alpha   90.00
_cell.angle_beta   90.00
_cell.angle_gamma   90.00
#
_symmetry.space_group_name_H-M   'P 1'
#
loop_
_entity.id
_entity.type
_entity.pdbx_description
1 polymer ?
#
loop_
_entity_poly.entity_id
_entity_poly.type
_entity_poly.pdbx_seq_one_letter_code
_entity_poly.pdbx_strand_id
1 'polypeptide(L)'
;MEFRTVVDVVDPGFRIGACEEMLFVGSCFADKIGARFTEEKFRTIVNPYGVMYNPASILHTIQRIDKPVKTAFLTLGTNHVYILKETNEIVDNCEKRPQSLFIEKELTVDECANYLQQSIDLLRQLNPDIRIVITVSPIRYRKYGYHGSQLSKATLLLAVDKLEGVNYFPAYEIVNDELRDYRFYAEDMLHPSAQAVEYIWQRFSEVYLSDAAQAFIKEWQPIKAALNHKPFNPDSQEYRIFMDKTMLKVAELQKKYPNFAL
;
A
#
# COMPACT_ATOMS: atom_id res chain seq x y z
N MET A 1 27.74 -8.62 17.01
CA MET A 1 28.13 -7.86 15.79
C MET A 1 26.91 -7.79 14.90
N GLU A 2 26.45 -6.58 14.56
CA GLU A 2 25.32 -6.38 13.65
C GLU A 2 25.85 -6.38 12.21
N PHE A 3 25.25 -7.18 11.33
CA PHE A 3 25.62 -7.27 9.92
C PHE A 3 24.84 -6.34 9.01
N ARG A 4 23.74 -5.77 9.52
CA ARG A 4 22.89 -4.84 8.77
C ARG A 4 22.20 -3.87 9.73
N THR A 5 21.86 -2.70 9.24
CA THR A 5 20.93 -1.80 9.90
C THR A 5 19.54 -2.42 9.89
N VAL A 6 18.83 -2.35 10.99
CA VAL A 6 17.40 -2.64 11.06
C VAL A 6 16.69 -1.29 11.25
N VAL A 7 15.78 -0.97 10.35
CA VAL A 7 15.02 0.29 10.42
C VAL A 7 13.95 0.17 11.52
N ASP A 8 13.92 1.12 12.41
CA ASP A 8 12.91 1.17 13.46
C ASP A 8 11.53 1.49 12.87
N VAL A 9 10.55 0.66 13.19
CA VAL A 9 9.14 0.91 12.89
C VAL A 9 8.47 1.34 14.19
N VAL A 10 8.06 2.60 14.26
CA VAL A 10 7.42 3.15 15.45
C VAL A 10 6.07 2.47 15.69
N ASP A 11 5.79 2.12 16.96
CA ASP A 11 4.49 1.58 17.34
C ASP A 11 3.38 2.62 17.06
N PRO A 12 2.37 2.28 16.22
CA PRO A 12 1.32 3.23 15.84
C PRO A 12 0.30 3.51 16.96
N GLY A 13 0.38 2.81 18.10
CA GLY A 13 -0.61 2.91 19.18
C GLY A 13 -1.94 2.21 18.88
N PHE A 14 -2.07 1.50 17.77
CA PHE A 14 -3.24 0.71 17.40
C PHE A 14 -2.83 -0.61 16.74
N ARG A 15 -3.80 -1.51 16.56
CA ARG A 15 -3.59 -2.76 15.82
C ARG A 15 -4.74 -2.98 14.83
N ILE A 16 -4.39 -3.49 13.65
CA ILE A 16 -5.32 -3.85 12.57
C ILE A 16 -5.83 -5.26 12.84
N GLY A 17 -7.15 -5.43 12.87
CA GLY A 17 -7.80 -6.71 13.13
C GLY A 17 -7.80 -7.66 11.94
N ALA A 18 -8.12 -8.94 12.18
CA ALA A 18 -8.24 -9.93 11.13
C ALA A 18 -9.34 -9.54 10.11
N CYS A 19 -9.04 -9.67 8.83
CA CYS A 19 -9.96 -9.39 7.72
C CYS A 19 -10.59 -7.99 7.78
N GLU A 20 -9.88 -7.03 8.35
CA GLU A 20 -10.36 -5.66 8.48
C GLU A 20 -10.45 -4.96 7.12
N GLU A 21 -11.33 -3.95 7.04
CA GLU A 21 -11.50 -3.14 5.85
C GLU A 21 -10.42 -2.05 5.78
N MET A 22 -9.71 -2.03 4.65
CA MET A 22 -8.57 -1.14 4.42
C MET A 22 -8.63 -0.50 3.04
N LEU A 23 -8.30 0.79 2.99
CA LEU A 23 -8.14 1.55 1.75
C LEU A 23 -6.65 1.76 1.46
N PHE A 24 -6.23 1.41 0.25
CA PHE A 24 -4.88 1.67 -0.25
C PHE A 24 -4.96 2.65 -1.42
N VAL A 25 -4.33 3.80 -1.29
CA VAL A 25 -4.29 4.83 -2.34
C VAL A 25 -2.87 5.31 -2.54
N GLY A 26 -2.45 5.41 -3.78
CA GLY A 26 -1.18 6.01 -4.14
C GLY A 26 -0.45 5.33 -5.28
N SER A 27 0.87 5.24 -5.17
CA SER A 27 1.74 4.71 -6.22
C SER A 27 1.56 3.22 -6.49
N CYS A 28 2.27 2.68 -7.48
CA CYS A 28 2.32 1.22 -7.74
C CYS A 28 2.70 0.39 -6.50
N PHE A 29 3.27 1.00 -5.47
CA PHE A 29 3.53 0.33 -4.20
C PHE A 29 2.22 0.07 -3.43
N ALA A 30 1.21 0.97 -3.53
CA ALA A 30 -0.13 0.72 -2.98
C ALA A 30 -0.76 -0.53 -3.60
N ASP A 31 -0.63 -0.71 -4.92
CA ASP A 31 -1.13 -1.92 -5.60
C ASP A 31 -0.46 -3.18 -5.05
N LYS A 32 0.87 -3.18 -4.93
CA LYS A 32 1.62 -4.35 -4.47
C LYS A 32 1.31 -4.72 -3.03
N ILE A 33 1.32 -3.74 -2.13
CA ILE A 33 1.06 -4.00 -0.72
C ILE A 33 -0.43 -4.30 -0.48
N GLY A 34 -1.34 -3.61 -1.15
CA GLY A 34 -2.77 -3.86 -1.09
C GLY A 34 -3.14 -5.25 -1.62
N ALA A 35 -2.54 -5.69 -2.73
CA ALA A 35 -2.69 -7.05 -3.25
C ALA A 35 -2.24 -8.09 -2.21
N ARG A 36 -1.13 -7.83 -1.51
CA ARG A 36 -0.65 -8.73 -0.45
C ARG A 36 -1.65 -8.87 0.69
N PHE A 37 -2.30 -7.77 1.09
CA PHE A 37 -3.39 -7.81 2.08
C PHE A 37 -4.63 -8.54 1.54
N THR A 38 -5.00 -8.34 0.26
CA THR A 38 -6.10 -9.07 -0.39
C THR A 38 -5.88 -10.58 -0.38
N GLU A 39 -4.65 -11.01 -0.65
CA GLU A 39 -4.28 -12.44 -0.59
C GLU A 39 -4.45 -13.02 0.82
N GLU A 40 -4.24 -12.23 1.86
CA GLU A 40 -4.47 -12.60 3.26
C GLU A 40 -5.92 -12.32 3.71
N LYS A 41 -6.84 -12.12 2.76
CA LYS A 41 -8.28 -11.99 3.02
C LYS A 41 -8.67 -10.77 3.87
N PHE A 42 -7.86 -9.73 3.90
CA PHE A 42 -8.33 -8.42 4.33
C PHE A 42 -9.29 -7.86 3.28
N ARG A 43 -10.29 -7.11 3.70
CA ARG A 43 -11.24 -6.45 2.80
C ARG A 43 -10.63 -5.16 2.29
N THR A 44 -9.99 -5.23 1.14
CA THR A 44 -9.19 -4.13 0.60
C THR A 44 -9.89 -3.40 -0.53
N ILE A 45 -9.78 -2.07 -0.53
CA ILE A 45 -10.04 -1.20 -1.65
C ILE A 45 -8.68 -0.66 -2.09
N VAL A 46 -8.23 -1.00 -3.29
CA VAL A 46 -6.88 -0.66 -3.77
C VAL A 46 -6.99 0.19 -5.02
N ASN A 47 -6.45 1.41 -4.96
CA ASN A 47 -6.40 2.37 -6.07
C ASN A 47 -7.69 2.38 -6.91
N PRO A 48 -8.87 2.65 -6.32
CA PRO A 48 -10.17 2.45 -6.99
C PRO A 48 -10.35 3.28 -8.26
N TYR A 49 -9.56 4.33 -8.43
CA TYR A 49 -9.56 5.20 -9.61
C TYR A 49 -8.22 5.20 -10.36
N GLY A 50 -7.39 4.16 -10.14
CA GLY A 50 -6.06 4.01 -10.72
C GLY A 50 -4.95 4.50 -9.80
N VAL A 51 -3.72 4.26 -10.26
CA VAL A 51 -2.49 4.59 -9.50
C VAL A 51 -2.30 6.11 -9.43
N MET A 52 -2.05 6.61 -8.23
CA MET A 52 -1.84 8.02 -7.92
C MET A 52 -0.41 8.25 -7.41
N TYR A 53 0.36 9.08 -8.10
CA TYR A 53 1.78 9.20 -7.81
C TYR A 53 2.12 10.32 -6.83
N ASN A 54 1.26 11.34 -6.71
CA ASN A 54 1.54 12.56 -5.97
C ASN A 54 0.41 12.93 -5.00
N PRO A 55 0.67 13.81 -4.02
CA PRO A 55 -0.33 14.20 -3.01
C PRO A 55 -1.64 14.79 -3.58
N ALA A 56 -1.57 15.57 -4.67
CA ALA A 56 -2.76 16.15 -5.29
C ALA A 56 -3.69 15.07 -5.88
N SER A 57 -3.10 14.12 -6.64
CA SER A 57 -3.88 12.99 -7.20
C SER A 57 -4.44 12.06 -6.13
N ILE A 58 -3.75 11.91 -4.99
CA ILE A 58 -4.29 11.19 -3.84
C ILE A 58 -5.53 11.92 -3.31
N LEU A 59 -5.46 13.25 -3.13
CA LEU A 59 -6.63 14.04 -2.72
C LEU A 59 -7.81 13.85 -3.67
N HIS A 60 -7.59 13.92 -4.99
CA HIS A 60 -8.64 13.69 -5.99
C HIS A 60 -9.29 12.29 -5.85
N THR A 61 -8.51 11.28 -5.49
CA THR A 61 -9.06 9.95 -5.18
C THR A 61 -9.92 9.99 -3.92
N ILE A 62 -9.41 10.57 -2.83
CA ILE A 62 -10.10 10.62 -1.54
C ILE A 62 -11.42 11.40 -1.64
N GLN A 63 -11.48 12.48 -2.43
CA GLN A 63 -12.71 13.24 -2.68
C GLN A 63 -13.83 12.41 -3.32
N ARG A 64 -13.50 11.29 -3.97
CA ARG A 64 -14.45 10.38 -4.63
C ARG A 64 -14.81 9.15 -3.77
N ILE A 65 -14.18 9.01 -2.59
CA ILE A 65 -14.52 7.94 -1.65
C ILE A 65 -15.78 8.36 -0.88
N ASP A 66 -16.79 7.51 -0.92
CA ASP A 66 -18.11 7.74 -0.31
C ASP A 66 -18.42 6.80 0.87
N LYS A 67 -17.53 5.87 1.15
CA LYS A 67 -17.70 4.86 2.21
C LYS A 67 -16.66 5.01 3.31
N PRO A 68 -17.06 4.93 4.58
CA PRO A 68 -16.13 4.92 5.69
C PRO A 68 -15.28 3.65 5.64
N VAL A 69 -13.98 3.79 5.88
CA VAL A 69 -13.02 2.69 6.07
C VAL A 69 -12.38 2.79 7.44
N LYS A 70 -11.86 1.69 7.97
CA LYS A 70 -11.20 1.70 9.28
C LYS A 70 -9.75 2.13 9.23
N THR A 71 -9.04 1.73 8.19
CA THR A 71 -7.62 2.03 8.00
C THR A 71 -7.37 2.47 6.57
N ALA A 72 -6.73 3.62 6.39
CA ALA A 72 -6.23 4.09 5.11
C ALA A 72 -4.70 4.01 5.07
N PHE A 73 -4.16 3.50 3.97
CA PHE A 73 -2.74 3.40 3.69
C PHE A 73 -2.41 4.22 2.44
N LEU A 74 -1.75 5.37 2.64
CA LEU A 74 -1.40 6.30 1.57
C LEU A 74 0.06 6.13 1.18
N THR A 75 0.34 5.91 -0.12
CA THR A 75 1.72 5.68 -0.60
C THR A 75 2.16 6.77 -1.57
N LEU A 76 3.14 7.56 -1.15
CA LEU A 76 3.62 8.73 -1.88
C LEU A 76 4.72 8.35 -2.88
N GLY A 77 4.50 8.63 -4.14
CA GLY A 77 5.45 8.33 -5.22
C GLY A 77 6.43 9.46 -5.48
N THR A 78 5.91 10.61 -5.85
CA THR A 78 6.65 11.81 -6.28
C THR A 78 5.92 13.08 -5.89
N ASN A 79 6.64 14.21 -5.84
CA ASN A 79 6.05 15.55 -5.71
C ASN A 79 5.75 16.21 -7.06
N HIS A 80 6.03 15.54 -8.19
CA HIS A 80 5.74 16.06 -9.50
C HIS A 80 4.26 15.90 -9.86
N VAL A 81 3.68 16.95 -10.42
CA VAL A 81 2.31 17.00 -10.95
C VAL A 81 2.31 17.45 -12.40
N TYR A 82 1.25 17.08 -13.11
CA TYR A 82 1.00 17.51 -14.48
C TYR A 82 -0.26 18.37 -14.51
N ILE A 83 -0.11 19.60 -15.01
CA ILE A 83 -1.19 20.57 -15.14
C ILE A 83 -1.61 20.59 -16.61
N LEU A 84 -2.87 20.33 -16.91
CA LEU A 84 -3.42 20.42 -18.25
C LEU A 84 -3.51 21.91 -18.65
N LYS A 85 -2.84 22.31 -19.74
CA LYS A 85 -2.78 23.70 -20.17
C LYS A 85 -4.16 24.30 -20.50
N GLU A 86 -5.08 23.47 -20.98
CA GLU A 86 -6.43 23.88 -21.36
C GLU A 86 -7.28 24.30 -20.17
N THR A 87 -7.25 23.53 -19.08
CA THR A 87 -8.09 23.75 -17.89
C THR A 87 -7.32 24.40 -16.74
N ASN A 88 -5.98 24.40 -16.80
CA ASN A 88 -5.09 24.80 -15.70
C ASN A 88 -5.27 23.95 -14.43
N GLU A 89 -5.75 22.71 -14.57
CA GLU A 89 -5.99 21.78 -13.47
C GLU A 89 -4.91 20.70 -13.43
N ILE A 90 -4.58 20.24 -12.21
CA ILE A 90 -3.73 19.07 -12.01
C ILE A 90 -4.50 17.82 -12.44
N VAL A 91 -3.91 17.03 -13.33
CA VAL A 91 -4.48 15.75 -13.78
C VAL A 91 -3.89 14.57 -13.03
N ASP A 92 -4.70 13.57 -12.76
CA ASP A 92 -4.29 12.34 -12.08
C ASP A 92 -3.40 11.47 -12.98
N ASN A 93 -3.71 11.46 -14.28
CA ASN A 93 -3.01 10.68 -15.29
C ASN A 93 -3.01 11.44 -16.63
N CYS A 94 -1.87 11.43 -17.31
CA CYS A 94 -1.76 12.02 -18.66
C CYS A 94 -2.43 11.18 -19.76
N GLU A 95 -2.90 9.95 -19.45
CA GLU A 95 -3.62 9.04 -20.37
C GLU A 95 -2.89 8.82 -21.71
N LYS A 96 -1.56 8.82 -21.67
CA LYS A 96 -0.68 8.75 -22.85
C LYS A 96 -0.87 9.88 -23.87
N ARG A 97 -1.57 10.96 -23.50
CA ARG A 97 -1.69 12.16 -24.33
C ARG A 97 -0.31 12.83 -24.52
N PRO A 98 -0.12 13.61 -25.59
CA PRO A 98 1.14 14.31 -25.87
C PRO A 98 1.59 15.18 -24.68
N GLN A 99 2.85 15.08 -24.27
CA GLN A 99 3.39 15.86 -23.15
C GLN A 99 3.29 17.37 -23.37
N SER A 100 3.26 17.83 -24.63
CA SER A 100 3.07 19.25 -25.00
C SER A 100 1.78 19.87 -24.46
N LEU A 101 0.77 19.05 -24.12
CA LEU A 101 -0.50 19.52 -23.53
C LEU A 101 -0.39 19.85 -22.05
N PHE A 102 0.69 19.47 -21.39
CA PHE A 102 0.85 19.60 -19.95
C PHE A 102 1.99 20.54 -19.59
N ILE A 103 1.87 21.13 -18.41
CA ILE A 103 2.97 21.76 -17.67
C ILE A 103 3.33 20.80 -16.55
N GLU A 104 4.59 20.40 -16.47
CA GLU A 104 5.11 19.67 -15.32
C GLU A 104 5.55 20.66 -14.25
N LYS A 105 5.13 20.44 -13.01
CA LYS A 105 5.45 21.27 -11.85
C LYS A 105 5.89 20.37 -10.69
N GLU A 106 6.89 20.80 -9.95
CA GLU A 106 7.26 20.22 -8.67
C GLU A 106 6.50 20.93 -7.55
N LEU A 107 5.76 20.18 -6.75
CA LEU A 107 5.12 20.71 -5.55
C LEU A 107 6.19 20.96 -4.47
N THR A 108 6.04 22.06 -3.77
CA THR A 108 6.83 22.35 -2.57
C THR A 108 6.44 21.45 -1.39
N VAL A 109 7.23 21.44 -0.33
CA VAL A 109 6.92 20.75 0.93
C VAL A 109 5.56 21.17 1.47
N ASP A 110 5.28 22.49 1.50
CA ASP A 110 4.02 23.02 2.02
C ASP A 110 2.81 22.68 1.14
N GLU A 111 2.96 22.71 -0.18
CA GLU A 111 1.91 22.26 -1.10
C GLU A 111 1.61 20.77 -0.90
N CYS A 112 2.64 19.92 -0.80
CA CYS A 112 2.47 18.50 -0.54
C CYS A 112 1.75 18.25 0.80
N ALA A 113 2.20 18.90 1.88
CA ALA A 113 1.59 18.79 3.20
C ALA A 113 0.13 19.24 3.19
N ASN A 114 -0.20 20.34 2.50
CA ASN A 114 -1.56 20.84 2.38
C ASN A 114 -2.49 19.85 1.65
N TYR A 115 -2.08 19.26 0.54
CA TYR A 115 -2.88 18.24 -0.16
C TYR A 115 -3.10 16.99 0.70
N LEU A 116 -2.07 16.56 1.43
CA LEU A 116 -2.18 15.43 2.35
C LEU A 116 -3.10 15.75 3.52
N GLN A 117 -3.00 16.95 4.11
CA GLN A 117 -3.87 17.36 5.21
C GLN A 117 -5.34 17.38 4.77
N GLN A 118 -5.66 17.93 3.60
CA GLN A 118 -7.02 17.88 3.05
C GLN A 118 -7.51 16.44 2.88
N SER A 119 -6.65 15.54 2.40
CA SER A 119 -6.98 14.11 2.27
C SER A 119 -7.30 13.46 3.63
N ILE A 120 -6.51 13.79 4.65
CA ILE A 120 -6.69 13.33 6.04
C ILE A 120 -8.02 13.85 6.60
N ASP A 121 -8.31 15.13 6.41
CA ASP A 121 -9.52 15.77 6.92
C ASP A 121 -10.78 15.16 6.30
N LEU A 122 -10.78 14.91 4.98
CA LEU A 122 -11.87 14.22 4.29
C LEU A 122 -12.07 12.78 4.80
N LEU A 123 -10.99 12.04 4.97
CA LEU A 123 -11.06 10.68 5.53
C LEU A 123 -11.64 10.69 6.94
N ARG A 124 -11.25 11.66 7.79
CA ARG A 124 -11.80 11.83 9.15
C ARG A 124 -13.26 12.30 9.16
N GLN A 125 -13.70 13.06 8.17
CA GLN A 125 -15.12 13.39 8.01
C GLN A 125 -15.96 12.13 7.72
N LEU A 126 -15.44 11.17 6.95
CA LEU A 126 -16.10 9.90 6.67
C LEU A 126 -16.09 8.96 7.88
N ASN A 127 -14.99 8.93 8.63
CA ASN A 127 -14.82 8.15 9.84
C ASN A 127 -13.86 8.87 10.81
N PRO A 128 -14.36 9.49 11.89
CA PRO A 128 -13.52 10.19 12.87
C PRO A 128 -12.45 9.30 13.54
N ASP A 129 -12.70 8.00 13.63
CA ASP A 129 -11.79 7.01 14.25
C ASP A 129 -10.88 6.32 13.23
N ILE A 130 -10.77 6.85 12.00
CA ILE A 130 -9.93 6.26 10.96
C ILE A 130 -8.47 6.28 11.36
N ARG A 131 -7.79 5.17 11.15
CA ARG A 131 -6.34 5.05 11.30
C ARG A 131 -5.68 5.32 9.96
N ILE A 132 -4.78 6.28 9.93
CA ILE A 132 -4.11 6.71 8.70
C ILE A 132 -2.64 6.39 8.79
N VAL A 133 -2.16 5.56 7.87
CA VAL A 133 -0.76 5.22 7.68
C VAL A 133 -0.28 5.84 6.37
N ILE A 134 0.83 6.58 6.43
CA ILE A 134 1.45 7.18 5.25
C ILE A 134 2.86 6.60 5.09
N THR A 135 3.27 6.36 3.86
CA THR A 135 4.62 5.95 3.53
C THR A 135 5.13 6.62 2.26
N VAL A 136 6.41 6.90 2.21
CA VAL A 136 7.09 7.27 0.97
C VAL A 136 7.47 5.96 0.25
N SER A 137 7.00 5.82 -0.99
CA SER A 137 7.19 4.59 -1.76
C SER A 137 8.66 4.36 -2.11
N PRO A 138 9.16 3.13 -2.00
CA PRO A 138 10.55 2.78 -2.34
C PRO A 138 10.77 2.62 -3.85
N ILE A 139 10.03 3.36 -4.66
CA ILE A 139 10.13 3.35 -6.12
C ILE A 139 11.06 4.48 -6.56
N ARG A 140 11.95 4.21 -7.50
CA ARG A 140 12.90 5.17 -8.06
C ARG A 140 12.34 5.77 -9.34
N TYR A 141 12.41 7.09 -9.48
CA TYR A 141 11.91 7.81 -10.67
C TYR A 141 13.06 8.21 -11.60
N ARG A 142 13.40 7.31 -12.54
CA ARG A 142 14.48 7.54 -13.51
C ARG A 142 14.23 8.76 -14.43
N LYS A 143 12.96 9.09 -14.68
CA LYS A 143 12.58 10.22 -15.53
C LYS A 143 13.22 11.55 -15.09
N TYR A 144 13.35 11.75 -13.77
CA TYR A 144 13.91 12.98 -13.20
C TYR A 144 15.42 12.90 -12.94
N GLY A 145 16.06 11.80 -13.38
CA GLY A 145 17.38 11.42 -12.92
C GLY A 145 17.39 10.98 -11.46
N TYR A 146 18.44 10.31 -11.01
CA TYR A 146 18.48 9.79 -9.64
C TYR A 146 18.59 10.90 -8.59
N HIS A 147 19.26 12.02 -8.91
CA HIS A 147 19.30 13.18 -8.04
C HIS A 147 17.91 13.80 -7.86
N GLY A 148 17.21 14.09 -8.95
CA GLY A 148 15.84 14.62 -8.91
C GLY A 148 14.87 13.67 -8.19
N SER A 149 15.02 12.36 -8.37
CA SER A 149 14.25 11.37 -7.61
C SER A 149 14.49 11.49 -6.10
N GLN A 150 15.74 11.69 -5.66
CA GLN A 150 16.06 11.88 -4.23
C GLN A 150 15.50 13.19 -3.68
N LEU A 151 15.58 14.30 -4.45
CA LEU A 151 14.98 15.58 -4.05
C LEU A 151 13.46 15.45 -3.90
N SER A 152 12.82 14.77 -4.84
CA SER A 152 11.38 14.46 -4.76
C SER A 152 11.03 13.66 -3.49
N LYS A 153 11.81 12.64 -3.17
CA LYS A 153 11.60 11.85 -1.93
C LYS A 153 11.81 12.70 -0.68
N ALA A 154 12.86 13.52 -0.63
CA ALA A 154 13.12 14.42 0.48
C ALA A 154 11.96 15.40 0.69
N THR A 155 11.40 15.98 -0.38
CA THR A 155 10.21 16.85 -0.32
C THR A 155 9.02 16.12 0.31
N LEU A 156 8.76 14.87 -0.11
CA LEU A 156 7.66 14.07 0.43
C LEU A 156 7.88 13.70 1.91
N LEU A 157 9.10 13.32 2.29
CA LEU A 157 9.45 13.02 3.68
C LEU A 157 9.23 14.24 4.60
N LEU A 158 9.73 15.42 4.19
CA LEU A 158 9.53 16.67 4.92
C LEU A 158 8.05 17.09 4.99
N ALA A 159 7.27 16.78 3.93
CA ALA A 159 5.84 17.07 3.95
C ALA A 159 5.09 16.18 4.94
N VAL A 160 5.43 14.89 5.00
CA VAL A 160 4.82 13.95 5.96
C VAL A 160 5.18 14.30 7.40
N ASP A 161 6.41 14.75 7.65
CA ASP A 161 6.88 15.17 8.98
C ASP A 161 6.09 16.36 9.56
N LYS A 162 5.42 17.14 8.69
CA LYS A 162 4.54 18.25 9.12
C LYS A 162 3.14 17.82 9.53
N LEU A 163 2.75 16.56 9.27
CA LEU A 163 1.38 16.08 9.49
C LEU A 163 1.21 15.58 10.93
N GLU A 164 0.06 15.88 11.54
CA GLU A 164 -0.29 15.41 12.87
C GLU A 164 -1.37 14.34 12.85
N GLY A 165 -1.30 13.41 13.82
CA GLY A 165 -2.31 12.38 14.00
C GLY A 165 -2.33 11.32 12.88
N VAL A 166 -1.21 11.12 12.19
CA VAL A 166 -0.97 10.06 11.22
C VAL A 166 0.23 9.24 11.64
N ASN A 167 0.37 8.03 11.09
CA ASN A 167 1.50 7.17 11.37
C ASN A 167 2.36 7.03 10.11
N TYR A 168 3.65 7.31 10.22
CA TYR A 168 4.59 7.06 9.14
C TYR A 168 5.11 5.63 9.19
N PHE A 169 5.00 4.91 8.08
CA PHE A 169 5.62 3.60 7.91
C PHE A 169 6.84 3.71 6.98
N PRO A 170 8.05 3.34 7.41
CA PRO A 170 9.30 3.67 6.73
C PRO A 170 9.65 2.69 5.59
N ALA A 171 8.73 2.48 4.61
CA ALA A 171 8.98 1.56 3.50
C ALA A 171 10.16 2.00 2.61
N TYR A 172 10.34 3.32 2.45
CA TYR A 172 11.45 3.89 1.69
C TYR A 172 12.79 3.57 2.35
N GLU A 173 12.90 3.79 3.64
CA GLU A 173 14.09 3.54 4.45
C GLU A 173 14.39 2.05 4.56
N ILE A 174 13.38 1.20 4.69
CA ILE A 174 13.57 -0.27 4.69
C ILE A 174 14.30 -0.72 3.42
N VAL A 175 13.92 -0.20 2.25
CA VAL A 175 14.61 -0.59 1.01
C VAL A 175 16.00 0.03 0.90
N ASN A 176 16.17 1.31 1.28
CA ASN A 176 17.42 2.04 1.06
C ASN A 176 18.48 1.79 2.12
N ASP A 177 18.09 1.51 3.36
CA ASP A 177 19.01 1.36 4.49
C ASP A 177 19.08 -0.07 5.01
N GLU A 178 17.96 -0.77 5.16
CA GLU A 178 17.94 -2.13 5.71
C GLU A 178 18.25 -3.19 4.64
N LEU A 179 17.59 -3.13 3.48
CA LEU A 179 17.83 -4.07 2.38
C LEU A 179 19.06 -3.68 1.54
N ARG A 180 19.18 -2.43 1.15
CA ARG A 180 20.34 -1.76 0.56
C ARG A 180 21.15 -2.55 -0.49
N ASP A 181 20.47 -3.29 -1.36
CA ASP A 181 21.12 -4.11 -2.39
C ASP A 181 20.25 -4.13 -3.67
N TYR A 182 20.89 -4.16 -4.83
CA TYR A 182 20.20 -4.21 -6.12
C TYR A 182 19.33 -5.46 -6.31
N ARG A 183 19.63 -6.57 -5.64
CA ARG A 183 18.81 -7.80 -5.67
C ARG A 183 17.39 -7.60 -5.18
N PHE A 184 17.13 -6.54 -4.41
CA PHE A 184 15.81 -6.19 -3.89
C PHE A 184 15.00 -5.28 -4.82
N TYR A 185 15.56 -4.92 -5.98
CA TYR A 185 14.83 -4.30 -7.07
C TYR A 185 14.38 -5.34 -8.09
N ALA A 186 13.28 -5.05 -8.79
CA ALA A 186 12.84 -5.81 -9.95
C ALA A 186 13.81 -5.60 -11.13
N GLU A 187 13.59 -6.31 -12.24
CA GLU A 187 14.47 -6.24 -13.43
C GLU A 187 14.62 -4.83 -14.01
N ASP A 188 13.63 -3.96 -13.81
CA ASP A 188 13.67 -2.55 -14.25
C ASP A 188 14.58 -1.66 -13.40
N MET A 189 15.10 -2.16 -12.28
CA MET A 189 15.92 -1.43 -11.31
C MET A 189 15.24 -0.19 -10.71
N LEU A 190 13.92 -0.12 -10.77
CA LEU A 190 13.10 1.01 -10.29
C LEU A 190 12.12 0.59 -9.20
N HIS A 191 11.43 -0.52 -9.42
CA HIS A 191 10.44 -1.04 -8.48
C HIS A 191 11.07 -2.05 -7.52
N PRO A 192 10.61 -2.12 -6.26
CA PRO A 192 11.00 -3.19 -5.37
C PRO A 192 10.59 -4.55 -5.94
N SER A 193 11.44 -5.56 -5.78
CA SER A 193 11.15 -6.94 -6.16
C SER A 193 10.01 -7.53 -5.32
N ALA A 194 9.45 -8.65 -5.77
CA ALA A 194 8.44 -9.37 -4.97
C ALA A 194 8.98 -9.76 -3.58
N GLN A 195 10.26 -10.16 -3.50
CA GLN A 195 10.91 -10.47 -2.24
C GLN A 195 11.01 -9.25 -1.31
N ALA A 196 11.34 -8.08 -1.86
CA ALA A 196 11.39 -6.84 -1.08
C ALA A 196 9.99 -6.43 -0.59
N VAL A 197 8.95 -6.54 -1.43
CA VAL A 197 7.57 -6.27 -1.03
C VAL A 197 7.11 -7.21 0.09
N GLU A 198 7.43 -8.51 -0.01
CA GLU A 198 7.12 -9.49 1.04
C GLU A 198 7.83 -9.15 2.35
N TYR A 199 9.11 -8.77 2.29
CA TYR A 199 9.85 -8.36 3.47
C TYR A 199 9.23 -7.11 4.13
N ILE A 200 8.90 -6.07 3.34
CA ILE A 200 8.25 -4.86 3.85
C ILE A 200 6.90 -5.20 4.48
N TRP A 201 6.12 -6.10 3.85
CA TRP A 201 4.85 -6.57 4.39
C TRP A 201 5.02 -7.30 5.73
N GLN A 202 6.05 -8.14 5.88
CA GLN A 202 6.36 -8.79 7.15
C GLN A 202 6.69 -7.76 8.24
N ARG A 203 7.57 -6.78 7.94
CA ARG A 203 7.90 -5.68 8.86
C ARG A 203 6.68 -4.87 9.28
N PHE A 204 5.76 -4.60 8.32
CA PHE A 204 4.48 -3.95 8.63
C PHE A 204 3.62 -4.85 9.55
N SER A 205 3.50 -6.12 9.20
CA SER A 205 2.63 -7.08 9.92
C SER A 205 3.06 -7.28 11.36
N GLU A 206 4.36 -7.31 11.64
CA GLU A 206 4.92 -7.46 12.99
C GLU A 206 4.46 -6.33 13.92
N VAL A 207 4.33 -5.10 13.42
CA VAL A 207 4.05 -3.91 14.23
C VAL A 207 2.58 -3.50 14.17
N TYR A 208 1.94 -3.61 13.00
CA TYR A 208 0.60 -3.07 12.78
C TYR A 208 -0.53 -4.08 12.96
N LEU A 209 -0.28 -5.39 12.77
CA LEU A 209 -1.33 -6.39 12.91
C LEU A 209 -1.52 -6.84 14.37
N SER A 210 -2.76 -7.07 14.76
CA SER A 210 -3.08 -7.67 16.05
C SER A 210 -2.68 -9.14 16.10
N ASP A 211 -2.50 -9.68 17.31
CA ASP A 211 -2.26 -11.12 17.52
C ASP A 211 -3.34 -11.98 16.85
N ALA A 212 -4.60 -11.55 16.91
CA ALA A 212 -5.70 -12.22 16.23
C ALA A 212 -5.57 -12.20 14.71
N ALA A 213 -5.08 -11.11 14.12
CA ALA A 213 -4.83 -11.03 12.68
C ALA A 213 -3.64 -11.92 12.26
N GLN A 214 -2.57 -11.93 13.04
CA GLN A 214 -1.43 -12.81 12.82
C GLN A 214 -1.80 -14.30 12.97
N ALA A 215 -2.63 -14.64 13.94
CA ALA A 215 -3.16 -16.00 14.12
C ALA A 215 -4.05 -16.40 12.94
N PHE A 216 -4.93 -15.49 12.48
CA PHE A 216 -5.75 -15.71 11.28
C PHE A 216 -4.88 -16.01 10.05
N ILE A 217 -3.87 -15.21 9.78
CA ILE A 217 -2.96 -15.41 8.65
C ILE A 217 -2.31 -16.80 8.73
N LYS A 218 -1.85 -17.21 9.90
CA LYS A 218 -1.25 -18.53 10.16
C LYS A 218 -2.22 -19.68 9.84
N GLU A 219 -3.47 -19.55 10.25
CA GLU A 219 -4.52 -20.55 10.01
C GLU A 219 -4.97 -20.54 8.53
N TRP A 220 -4.93 -19.38 7.88
CA TRP A 220 -5.28 -19.21 6.48
C TRP A 220 -4.24 -19.81 5.52
N GLN A 221 -2.93 -19.75 5.81
CA GLN A 221 -1.86 -20.21 4.91
C GLN A 221 -2.08 -21.63 4.35
N PRO A 222 -2.35 -22.68 5.16
CA PRO A 222 -2.56 -24.03 4.63
C PRO A 222 -3.83 -24.14 3.78
N ILE A 223 -4.87 -23.34 4.07
CA ILE A 223 -6.10 -23.28 3.28
C ILE A 223 -5.82 -22.60 1.94
N LYS A 224 -5.13 -21.45 1.95
CA LYS A 224 -4.67 -20.72 0.75
C LYS A 224 -3.84 -21.63 -0.16
N ALA A 225 -2.90 -22.37 0.40
CA ALA A 225 -2.07 -23.33 -0.35
C ALA A 225 -2.92 -24.45 -0.98
N ALA A 226 -3.90 -24.99 -0.23
CA ALA A 226 -4.79 -26.04 -0.72
C ALA A 226 -5.70 -25.54 -1.84
N LEU A 227 -6.26 -24.32 -1.74
CA LEU A 227 -7.10 -23.71 -2.77
C LEU A 227 -6.32 -23.37 -4.05
N ASN A 228 -5.05 -23.03 -3.93
CA ASN A 228 -4.17 -22.73 -5.06
C ASN A 228 -3.52 -23.98 -5.68
N HIS A 229 -3.74 -25.17 -5.08
CA HIS A 229 -3.19 -26.41 -5.60
C HIS A 229 -3.80 -26.77 -6.96
N LYS A 230 -2.95 -26.98 -7.97
CA LYS A 230 -3.34 -27.41 -9.31
C LYS A 230 -3.12 -28.92 -9.42
N PRO A 231 -4.19 -29.76 -9.35
CA PRO A 231 -4.04 -31.22 -9.45
C PRO A 231 -3.73 -31.65 -10.89
N PHE A 232 -3.05 -32.79 -11.04
CA PHE A 232 -2.88 -33.44 -12.34
C PHE A 232 -4.20 -33.94 -12.90
N ASN A 233 -5.11 -34.42 -12.04
CA ASN A 233 -6.45 -34.89 -12.43
C ASN A 233 -7.53 -34.18 -11.57
N PRO A 234 -8.12 -33.06 -12.06
CA PRO A 234 -9.13 -32.29 -11.32
C PRO A 234 -10.42 -33.07 -11.01
N ASP A 235 -10.73 -34.10 -11.80
CA ASP A 235 -11.94 -34.90 -11.69
C ASP A 235 -11.79 -36.14 -10.80
N SER A 236 -10.61 -36.38 -10.25
CA SER A 236 -10.35 -37.52 -9.38
C SER A 236 -11.12 -37.46 -8.07
N GLN A 237 -11.51 -38.62 -7.56
CA GLN A 237 -12.20 -38.75 -6.30
C GLN A 237 -11.33 -38.23 -5.12
N GLU A 238 -10.03 -38.48 -5.19
CA GLU A 238 -9.06 -38.01 -4.17
C GLU A 238 -9.03 -36.47 -4.11
N TYR A 239 -9.06 -35.80 -5.27
CA TYR A 239 -9.09 -34.34 -5.29
C TYR A 239 -10.41 -33.77 -4.77
N ARG A 240 -11.55 -34.40 -5.06
CA ARG A 240 -12.85 -34.00 -4.50
C ARG A 240 -12.83 -34.11 -2.97
N ILE A 241 -12.38 -35.23 -2.41
CA ILE A 241 -12.25 -35.43 -0.95
C ILE A 241 -11.30 -34.39 -0.34
N PHE A 242 -10.19 -34.08 -1.01
CA PHE A 242 -9.24 -33.05 -0.57
C PHE A 242 -9.89 -31.67 -0.52
N MET A 243 -10.64 -31.28 -1.55
CA MET A 243 -11.35 -30.01 -1.60
C MET A 243 -12.49 -29.93 -0.58
N ASP A 244 -13.26 -31.01 -0.38
CA ASP A 244 -14.30 -31.05 0.66
C ASP A 244 -13.71 -30.81 2.06
N LYS A 245 -12.59 -31.44 2.38
CA LYS A 245 -11.87 -31.20 3.64
C LYS A 245 -11.36 -29.77 3.75
N THR A 246 -10.92 -29.19 2.65
CA THR A 246 -10.47 -27.79 2.61
C THR A 246 -11.63 -26.84 2.87
N MET A 247 -12.79 -27.08 2.24
CA MET A 247 -14.00 -26.26 2.46
C MET A 247 -14.56 -26.36 3.90
N LEU A 248 -14.42 -27.50 4.56
CA LEU A 248 -14.73 -27.63 5.99
C LEU A 248 -13.84 -26.70 6.86
N LYS A 249 -12.53 -26.65 6.57
CA LYS A 249 -11.63 -25.71 7.26
C LYS A 249 -11.97 -24.25 6.98
N VAL A 250 -12.39 -23.91 5.74
CA VAL A 250 -12.90 -22.57 5.40
C VAL A 250 -14.10 -22.22 6.28
N ALA A 251 -15.08 -23.14 6.39
CA ALA A 251 -16.28 -22.93 7.20
C ALA A 251 -15.96 -22.75 8.70
N GLU A 252 -14.98 -23.48 9.22
CA GLU A 252 -14.49 -23.31 10.59
C GLU A 252 -13.85 -21.93 10.79
N LEU A 253 -13.03 -21.51 9.83
CA LEU A 253 -12.38 -20.20 9.87
C LEU A 253 -13.41 -19.06 9.80
N GLN A 254 -14.47 -19.20 8.98
CA GLN A 254 -15.57 -18.23 8.89
C GLN A 254 -16.34 -18.09 10.23
N LYS A 255 -16.54 -19.19 10.95
CA LYS A 255 -17.17 -19.15 12.28
C LYS A 255 -16.30 -18.41 13.30
N LYS A 256 -14.97 -18.60 13.22
CA LYS A 256 -14.01 -18.00 14.15
C LYS A 256 -13.76 -16.52 13.86
N TYR A 257 -13.78 -16.13 12.58
CA TYR A 257 -13.48 -14.77 12.10
C TYR A 257 -14.66 -14.22 11.26
N PRO A 258 -15.63 -13.52 11.89
CA PRO A 258 -16.87 -13.10 11.21
C PRO A 258 -16.68 -12.19 10.00
N ASN A 259 -15.54 -11.47 9.94
CA ASN A 259 -15.21 -10.58 8.81
C ASN A 259 -14.53 -11.33 7.64
N PHE A 260 -14.23 -12.62 7.80
CA PHE A 260 -13.61 -13.42 6.77
C PHE A 260 -14.63 -13.82 5.69
N ALA A 261 -14.30 -13.51 4.43
CA ALA A 261 -15.00 -13.99 3.24
C ALA A 261 -14.00 -14.63 2.28
N LEU A 262 -14.38 -15.76 1.69
CA LEU A 262 -13.52 -16.49 0.75
C LEU A 262 -13.45 -15.75 -0.60
#